data_d62594a46c36bbe5945129621d26a5fa
#
_entry.id   d62594a46c36bbe5945129621d26a5fa
#
_cell.length_a   1.000
_cell.length_b   1.000
_cell.length_c   1.000
_cell.angle_alpha   90.00
_cell.angle_beta   90.00
_cell.angle_gamma   90.00
#
_symmetry.space_group_name_H-M   'P 1'
#
loop_
_entity.id
_entity.type
_entity.pdbx_description
1 polymer ?
#
loop_
_entity_poly.entity_id
_entity_poly.type
_entity_poly.pdbx_seq_one_letter_code
_entity_poly.pdbx_strand_id
1 'polypeptide(L)'
;LSVGGVLGGLFNALIAPVVFRSLVEYPLVMVLAGVLLSARERDPSRKLRADLSRALAVVALGLVLYSDSLSLRIDFEFLSGLLKIPADTAVEWLTPIRRAVNKMLMFGVPLAGVFFLRRRPWVMGLALGSLLLVAGYVDARRDDQIRLARSFFGVLEVSRDKSYTELHHGTTLHGRQSRNPARRGEPLSYYTREGPIGRLFAELDRRSITLRTAVIGLGAGTLAAYARPGDAITFYEIDPLVRDIAFDRRYFTYVSDAAARGASLRMELGDARIRLEAVRKERPGERYDLIVVDAFSSDAIPVHLLTREALHLYFDMLNVGGLLVLHLSNRYLSLEPVVANLAEDAELEGRLIWSDEAPPTEGASSSTWAVLARTREALGNMARDEKWNATKLEGNPRVGVWTDDFHNLLRVFSW
;
A
#
# COMPACT_ATOMS: atom_id res chain seq x y z
N LEU A 1 -13.56 -1.67 32.12
CA LEU A 1 -13.41 -1.85 30.67
C LEU A 1 -12.85 -0.59 30.01
N SER A 2 -13.39 0.61 30.26
CA SER A 2 -12.95 1.87 29.63
C SER A 2 -11.49 2.21 29.89
N VAL A 3 -11.00 2.08 31.14
CA VAL A 3 -9.58 2.33 31.48
C VAL A 3 -8.65 1.37 30.75
N GLY A 4 -8.99 0.07 30.70
CA GLY A 4 -8.19 -0.91 29.96
C GLY A 4 -8.15 -0.64 28.45
N GLY A 5 -9.26 -0.16 27.87
CA GLY A 5 -9.31 0.26 26.46
C GLY A 5 -8.40 1.45 26.17
N VAL A 6 -8.44 2.47 27.04
CA VAL A 6 -7.56 3.65 26.92
C VAL A 6 -6.09 3.26 27.04
N LEU A 7 -5.72 2.46 28.06
CA LEU A 7 -4.35 2.01 28.25
C LEU A 7 -3.84 1.14 27.07
N GLY A 8 -4.70 0.22 26.55
CA GLY A 8 -4.37 -0.58 25.38
C GLY A 8 -4.21 0.26 24.12
N GLY A 9 -5.08 1.24 23.90
CA GLY A 9 -4.95 2.20 22.81
C GLY A 9 -3.68 3.02 22.89
N LEU A 10 -3.36 3.55 24.08
CA LEU A 10 -2.13 4.32 24.33
C LEU A 10 -0.87 3.46 24.11
N PHE A 11 -0.89 2.22 24.58
CA PHE A 11 0.22 1.29 24.36
C PHE A 11 0.43 1.02 22.86
N ASN A 12 -0.62 0.65 22.13
CA ASN A 12 -0.50 0.32 20.71
C ASN A 12 -0.19 1.53 19.82
N ALA A 13 -0.76 2.70 20.13
CA ALA A 13 -0.59 3.89 19.29
C ALA A 13 0.71 4.64 19.55
N LEU A 14 1.19 4.69 20.82
CA LEU A 14 2.31 5.54 21.19
C LEU A 14 3.55 4.75 21.63
N ILE A 15 3.38 3.66 22.38
CA ILE A 15 4.51 2.93 22.99
C ILE A 15 5.04 1.87 22.03
N ALA A 16 4.16 1.03 21.48
CA ALA A 16 4.56 -0.09 20.63
C ALA A 16 5.39 0.34 19.39
N PRO A 17 5.04 1.42 18.65
CA PRO A 17 5.83 1.87 17.50
C PRO A 17 7.26 2.34 17.86
N VAL A 18 7.46 2.79 19.10
CA VAL A 18 8.77 3.25 19.58
C VAL A 18 9.63 2.09 20.09
N VAL A 19 9.00 1.10 20.73
CA VAL A 19 9.69 -0.03 21.38
C VAL A 19 9.97 -1.16 20.41
N PHE A 20 9.04 -1.48 19.54
CA PHE A 20 9.11 -2.63 18.64
C PHE A 20 9.34 -2.21 17.19
N ARG A 21 10.23 -2.90 16.49
CA ARG A 21 10.50 -2.69 15.04
C ARG A 21 9.52 -3.45 14.13
N SER A 22 8.74 -4.35 14.70
CA SER A 22 7.71 -5.15 14.02
C SER A 22 6.49 -5.28 14.93
N LEU A 23 5.47 -6.03 14.52
CA LEU A 23 4.19 -6.16 15.23
C LEU A 23 4.23 -7.19 16.38
N VAL A 24 5.32 -7.25 17.14
CA VAL A 24 5.54 -8.23 18.24
C VAL A 24 4.56 -8.05 19.39
N GLU A 25 4.00 -6.85 19.56
CA GLU A 25 3.01 -6.57 20.61
C GLU A 25 1.74 -7.42 20.49
N TYR A 26 1.33 -7.80 19.29
CA TYR A 26 0.13 -8.65 19.11
C TYR A 26 0.29 -10.03 19.74
N PRO A 27 1.31 -10.84 19.39
CA PRO A 27 1.55 -12.11 20.07
C PRO A 27 1.77 -11.94 21.58
N LEU A 28 2.44 -10.87 22.00
CA LEU A 28 2.66 -10.58 23.41
C LEU A 28 1.34 -10.37 24.16
N VAL A 29 0.45 -9.54 23.64
CA VAL A 29 -0.86 -9.27 24.25
C VAL A 29 -1.73 -10.54 24.27
N MET A 30 -1.67 -11.39 23.23
CA MET A 30 -2.41 -12.65 23.19
C MET A 30 -1.93 -13.62 24.30
N VAL A 31 -0.62 -13.73 24.53
CA VAL A 31 -0.07 -14.51 25.65
C VAL A 31 -0.53 -13.93 26.98
N LEU A 32 -0.39 -12.61 27.18
CA LEU A 32 -0.80 -11.94 28.41
C LEU A 32 -2.30 -12.12 28.69
N ALA A 33 -3.15 -11.99 27.68
CA ALA A 33 -4.58 -12.22 27.81
C ALA A 33 -4.88 -13.66 28.26
N GLY A 34 -4.21 -14.65 27.69
CA GLY A 34 -4.34 -16.05 28.09
C GLY A 34 -3.92 -16.28 29.55
N VAL A 35 -2.79 -15.68 29.98
CA VAL A 35 -2.32 -15.77 31.37
C VAL A 35 -3.30 -15.12 32.34
N LEU A 36 -3.77 -13.91 32.05
CA LEU A 36 -4.72 -13.18 32.91
C LEU A 36 -6.07 -13.87 33.04
N LEU A 37 -6.58 -14.46 31.96
CA LEU A 37 -7.82 -15.26 31.99
C LEU A 37 -7.67 -16.50 32.87
N SER A 38 -6.49 -17.12 32.88
CA SER A 38 -6.21 -18.32 33.68
C SER A 38 -6.01 -18.04 35.15
N ALA A 39 -5.57 -16.85 35.54
CA ALA A 39 -5.45 -16.45 36.95
C ALA A 39 -6.80 -16.51 37.68
N ARG A 40 -7.91 -16.59 36.96
CA ARG A 40 -9.26 -16.75 37.48
C ARG A 40 -9.66 -18.21 37.73
N GLU A 41 -8.95 -19.20 37.20
CA GLU A 41 -9.24 -20.63 37.37
C GLU A 41 -8.41 -21.23 38.52
N ARG A 42 -9.05 -21.85 39.50
CA ARG A 42 -8.47 -22.26 40.79
C ARG A 42 -7.81 -23.64 40.84
N ASP A 43 -7.56 -24.35 39.73
CA ASP A 43 -6.90 -25.66 39.79
C ASP A 43 -5.73 -25.82 38.82
N PRO A 44 -4.49 -25.49 39.25
CA PRO A 44 -3.33 -25.46 38.36
C PRO A 44 -2.48 -26.73 38.33
N SER A 45 -2.56 -27.66 39.24
CA SER A 45 -1.37 -28.48 39.52
C SER A 45 -1.24 -29.84 38.84
N ARG A 46 -2.31 -30.44 38.32
CA ARG A 46 -2.23 -31.85 37.83
C ARG A 46 -2.05 -32.07 36.33
N LYS A 47 -2.17 -31.03 35.48
CA LYS A 47 -2.15 -31.20 34.01
C LYS A 47 -1.16 -30.30 33.27
N LEU A 48 -0.31 -29.56 33.96
CA LEU A 48 0.62 -28.57 33.35
C LEU A 48 1.52 -29.20 32.27
N ARG A 49 2.12 -30.36 32.54
CA ARG A 49 3.01 -31.05 31.58
C ARG A 49 2.25 -31.48 30.33
N ALA A 50 1.04 -32.03 30.48
CA ALA A 50 0.19 -32.44 29.34
C ALA A 50 -0.31 -31.24 28.53
N ASP A 51 -0.60 -30.12 29.18
CA ASP A 51 -1.04 -28.92 28.50
C ASP A 51 0.11 -28.25 27.73
N LEU A 52 1.31 -28.21 28.34
CA LEU A 52 2.53 -27.72 27.66
C LEU A 52 2.92 -28.61 26.47
N SER A 53 2.82 -29.94 26.60
CA SER A 53 3.09 -30.85 25.49
C SER A 53 2.12 -30.66 24.32
N ARG A 54 0.85 -30.40 24.59
CA ARG A 54 -0.15 -30.06 23.55
C ARG A 54 0.16 -28.72 22.87
N ALA A 55 0.50 -27.68 23.65
CA ALA A 55 0.89 -26.39 23.06
C ALA A 55 2.12 -26.56 22.17
N LEU A 56 3.14 -27.30 22.65
CA LEU A 56 4.36 -27.57 21.89
C LEU A 56 4.05 -28.37 20.61
N ALA A 57 3.15 -29.34 20.67
CA ALA A 57 2.72 -30.10 19.50
C ALA A 57 2.04 -29.22 18.43
N VAL A 58 1.17 -28.29 18.86
CA VAL A 58 0.53 -27.32 17.95
C VAL A 58 1.56 -26.39 17.32
N VAL A 59 2.53 -25.91 18.10
CA VAL A 59 3.62 -25.04 17.58
C VAL A 59 4.53 -25.80 16.63
N ALA A 60 4.91 -27.03 16.98
CA ALA A 60 5.74 -27.90 16.13
C ALA A 60 5.03 -28.23 14.81
N LEU A 61 3.73 -28.54 14.87
CA LEU A 61 2.90 -28.75 13.68
C LEU A 61 2.85 -27.49 12.81
N GLY A 62 2.65 -26.30 13.41
CA GLY A 62 2.69 -25.03 12.70
C GLY A 62 4.02 -24.79 12.00
N LEU A 63 5.14 -25.05 12.69
CA LEU A 63 6.50 -24.95 12.11
C LEU A 63 6.69 -25.88 10.91
N VAL A 64 6.28 -27.15 11.04
CA VAL A 64 6.39 -28.14 9.95
C VAL A 64 5.56 -27.70 8.75
N LEU A 65 4.33 -27.26 8.96
CA LEU A 65 3.46 -26.79 7.89
C LEU A 65 3.97 -25.48 7.25
N TYR A 66 4.59 -24.60 8.04
CA TYR A 66 5.17 -23.33 7.55
C TYR A 66 6.47 -23.55 6.77
N SER A 67 7.23 -24.60 7.07
CA SER A 67 8.55 -24.88 6.44
C SER A 67 8.47 -25.39 4.99
N ASP A 68 7.32 -25.33 4.34
CA ASP A 68 7.07 -25.87 2.98
C ASP A 68 7.31 -27.38 2.83
N SER A 69 7.72 -28.05 3.90
CA SER A 69 8.04 -29.50 3.89
C SER A 69 6.81 -30.37 3.65
N LEU A 70 5.61 -29.84 3.93
CA LEU A 70 4.32 -30.51 3.75
C LEU A 70 3.45 -29.82 2.70
N SER A 71 4.01 -28.94 1.87
CA SER A 71 3.22 -28.33 0.79
C SER A 71 2.72 -29.41 -0.16
N LEU A 72 1.42 -29.38 -0.45
CA LEU A 72 0.84 -30.27 -1.45
C LEU A 72 1.49 -30.00 -2.81
N ARG A 73 2.36 -30.91 -3.25
CA ARG A 73 2.90 -30.92 -4.61
C ARG A 73 1.88 -31.62 -5.49
N ILE A 74 1.08 -30.86 -6.19
CA ILE A 74 0.15 -31.40 -7.19
C ILE A 74 0.93 -31.60 -8.47
N ASP A 75 0.97 -32.85 -8.92
CA ASP A 75 1.49 -33.19 -10.25
C ASP A 75 0.41 -32.85 -11.28
N PHE A 76 0.62 -31.76 -11.98
CA PHE A 76 -0.34 -31.24 -12.97
C PHE A 76 -0.41 -32.13 -14.21
N GLU A 77 0.67 -32.83 -14.60
CA GLU A 77 0.69 -33.75 -15.73
C GLU A 77 -0.15 -34.98 -15.42
N PHE A 78 0.00 -35.54 -14.23
CA PHE A 78 -0.82 -36.66 -13.78
C PHE A 78 -2.31 -36.28 -13.75
N LEU A 79 -2.64 -35.12 -13.20
CA LEU A 79 -4.03 -34.66 -13.10
C LEU A 79 -4.63 -34.30 -14.47
N SER A 80 -3.87 -33.71 -15.37
CA SER A 80 -4.34 -33.41 -16.75
C SER A 80 -4.68 -34.70 -17.47
N GLY A 81 -3.87 -35.74 -17.33
CA GLY A 81 -4.14 -37.07 -17.88
C GLY A 81 -5.38 -37.73 -17.28
N LEU A 82 -5.56 -37.64 -15.95
CA LEU A 82 -6.71 -38.20 -15.24
C LEU A 82 -8.04 -37.47 -15.61
N LEU A 83 -7.99 -36.15 -15.69
CA LEU A 83 -9.17 -35.30 -15.99
C LEU A 83 -9.42 -35.11 -17.50
N LYS A 84 -8.51 -35.59 -18.34
CA LYS A 84 -8.55 -35.43 -19.81
C LYS A 84 -8.69 -33.97 -20.27
N ILE A 85 -8.01 -33.06 -19.56
CA ILE A 85 -7.95 -31.63 -19.90
C ILE A 85 -6.52 -31.27 -20.31
N PRO A 86 -6.32 -30.23 -21.15
CA PRO A 86 -4.98 -29.74 -21.47
C PRO A 86 -4.19 -29.34 -20.22
N ALA A 87 -2.88 -29.63 -20.22
CA ALA A 87 -2.02 -29.36 -19.07
C ALA A 87 -2.05 -27.89 -18.64
N ASP A 88 -2.08 -26.97 -19.61
CA ASP A 88 -2.15 -25.52 -19.35
C ASP A 88 -3.44 -25.14 -18.62
N THR A 89 -4.57 -25.72 -19.04
CA THR A 89 -5.88 -25.53 -18.39
C THR A 89 -5.87 -26.12 -16.97
N ALA A 90 -5.24 -27.28 -16.78
CA ALA A 90 -5.09 -27.89 -15.44
C ALA A 90 -4.25 -27.00 -14.52
N VAL A 91 -3.16 -26.41 -15.00
CA VAL A 91 -2.33 -25.48 -14.24
C VAL A 91 -3.11 -24.25 -13.84
N GLU A 92 -3.86 -23.64 -14.77
CA GLU A 92 -4.65 -22.44 -14.53
C GLU A 92 -5.71 -22.68 -13.44
N TRP A 93 -6.48 -23.75 -13.54
CA TRP A 93 -7.61 -24.02 -12.63
C TRP A 93 -7.16 -24.57 -11.26
N LEU A 94 -6.13 -25.42 -11.23
CA LEU A 94 -5.72 -26.09 -10.00
C LEU A 94 -4.71 -25.27 -9.18
N THR A 95 -4.01 -24.33 -9.79
CA THR A 95 -3.05 -23.47 -9.06
C THR A 95 -3.72 -22.65 -7.94
N PRO A 96 -4.85 -21.94 -8.17
CA PRO A 96 -5.52 -21.22 -7.10
C PRO A 96 -6.06 -22.16 -6.01
N ILE A 97 -6.58 -23.33 -6.39
CA ILE A 97 -7.05 -24.35 -5.44
C ILE A 97 -5.89 -24.86 -4.59
N ARG A 98 -4.78 -25.21 -5.19
CA ARG A 98 -3.56 -25.63 -4.47
C ARG A 98 -3.09 -24.57 -3.49
N ARG A 99 -3.05 -23.29 -3.92
CA ARG A 99 -2.67 -22.18 -3.05
C ARG A 99 -3.63 -22.01 -1.87
N ALA A 100 -4.95 -22.13 -2.11
CA ALA A 100 -5.96 -22.05 -1.07
C ALA A 100 -5.82 -23.21 -0.06
N VAL A 101 -5.66 -24.44 -0.54
CA VAL A 101 -5.48 -25.62 0.30
C VAL A 101 -4.19 -25.54 1.12
N ASN A 102 -3.08 -25.14 0.51
CA ASN A 102 -1.82 -24.96 1.23
C ASN A 102 -1.93 -23.87 2.31
N LYS A 103 -2.57 -22.74 2.01
CA LYS A 103 -2.86 -21.70 3.03
C LYS A 103 -3.77 -22.23 4.14
N MET A 104 -4.80 -23.00 3.80
CA MET A 104 -5.70 -23.61 4.77
C MET A 104 -4.96 -24.60 5.68
N LEU A 105 -4.08 -25.43 5.14
CA LEU A 105 -3.24 -26.33 5.92
C LEU A 105 -2.27 -25.55 6.81
N MET A 106 -1.58 -24.57 6.25
CA MET A 106 -0.56 -23.78 6.94
C MET A 106 -1.11 -22.99 8.11
N PHE A 107 -2.27 -22.35 7.96
CA PHE A 107 -2.88 -21.50 8.98
C PHE A 107 -4.07 -22.16 9.69
N GLY A 108 -4.95 -22.85 8.95
CA GLY A 108 -6.18 -23.40 9.48
C GLY A 108 -5.96 -24.57 10.44
N VAL A 109 -5.00 -25.45 10.14
CA VAL A 109 -4.74 -26.62 11.00
C VAL A 109 -4.12 -26.19 12.34
N PRO A 110 -3.07 -25.33 12.40
CA PRO A 110 -2.57 -24.83 13.69
C PRO A 110 -3.62 -24.02 14.45
N LEU A 111 -4.42 -23.20 13.76
CA LEU A 111 -5.49 -22.42 14.39
C LEU A 111 -6.59 -23.32 14.98
N ALA A 112 -6.98 -24.40 14.29
CA ALA A 112 -7.88 -25.40 14.83
C ALA A 112 -7.26 -26.08 16.06
N GLY A 113 -5.97 -26.43 16.02
CA GLY A 113 -5.24 -26.95 17.17
C GLY A 113 -5.30 -26.00 18.37
N VAL A 114 -5.07 -24.71 18.16
CA VAL A 114 -5.22 -23.67 19.20
C VAL A 114 -6.67 -23.62 19.72
N PHE A 115 -7.68 -23.75 18.87
CA PHE A 115 -9.08 -23.75 19.28
C PHE A 115 -9.43 -24.92 20.21
N PHE A 116 -8.83 -26.08 20.03
CA PHE A 116 -9.02 -27.21 20.96
C PHE A 116 -8.44 -26.94 22.35
N LEU A 117 -7.52 -25.96 22.48
CA LEU A 117 -6.96 -25.49 23.75
C LEU A 117 -7.84 -24.43 24.44
N ARG A 118 -9.01 -24.07 23.91
CA ARG A 118 -9.88 -22.97 24.42
C ARG A 118 -10.33 -23.13 25.87
N ARG A 119 -10.35 -24.36 26.38
CA ARG A 119 -10.66 -24.64 27.80
C ARG A 119 -9.49 -24.34 28.75
N ARG A 120 -8.32 -23.99 28.20
CA ARG A 120 -7.07 -23.65 28.90
C ARG A 120 -6.51 -22.34 28.35
N PRO A 121 -7.07 -21.19 28.74
CA PRO A 121 -6.77 -19.90 28.10
C PRO A 121 -5.27 -19.55 28.05
N TRP A 122 -4.51 -19.86 29.10
CA TRP A 122 -3.08 -19.61 29.13
C TRP A 122 -2.28 -20.49 28.13
N VAL A 123 -2.67 -21.77 27.97
CA VAL A 123 -2.03 -22.67 26.99
C VAL A 123 -2.37 -22.23 25.58
N MET A 124 -3.62 -21.84 25.36
CA MET A 124 -4.09 -21.28 24.09
C MET A 124 -3.31 -19.99 23.74
N GLY A 125 -3.17 -19.07 24.70
CA GLY A 125 -2.41 -17.83 24.54
C GLY A 125 -0.94 -18.09 24.19
N LEU A 126 -0.29 -19.02 24.93
CA LEU A 126 1.09 -19.42 24.64
C LEU A 126 1.24 -20.04 23.25
N ALA A 127 0.36 -20.97 22.87
CA ALA A 127 0.42 -21.63 21.57
C ALA A 127 0.22 -20.63 20.43
N LEU A 128 -0.79 -19.77 20.52
CA LEU A 128 -1.08 -18.75 19.50
C LEU A 128 0.05 -17.70 19.44
N GLY A 129 0.46 -17.18 20.58
CA GLY A 129 1.56 -16.22 20.65
C GLY A 129 2.87 -16.79 20.08
N SER A 130 3.20 -18.04 20.40
CA SER A 130 4.38 -18.72 19.86
C SER A 130 4.29 -18.92 18.35
N LEU A 131 3.15 -19.32 17.82
CA LEU A 131 2.95 -19.44 16.36
C LEU A 131 3.16 -18.12 15.64
N LEU A 132 2.61 -17.03 16.18
CA LEU A 132 2.77 -15.69 15.60
C LEU A 132 4.21 -15.17 15.71
N LEU A 133 4.90 -15.44 16.83
CA LEU A 133 6.31 -15.07 16.98
C LEU A 133 7.20 -15.85 16.00
N VAL A 134 6.92 -17.14 15.82
CA VAL A 134 7.67 -17.96 14.87
C VAL A 134 7.41 -17.49 13.44
N ALA A 135 6.16 -17.25 13.06
CA ALA A 135 5.82 -16.71 11.75
C ALA A 135 6.55 -15.39 11.49
N GLY A 136 6.50 -14.45 12.44
CA GLY A 136 7.23 -13.18 12.34
C GLY A 136 8.75 -13.34 12.31
N TYR A 137 9.32 -14.32 13.02
CA TYR A 137 10.75 -14.59 12.99
C TYR A 137 11.21 -15.19 11.65
N VAL A 138 10.43 -16.09 11.08
CA VAL A 138 10.74 -16.68 9.77
C VAL A 138 10.60 -15.61 8.68
N ASP A 139 9.55 -14.78 8.72
CA ASP A 139 9.40 -13.65 7.81
C ASP A 139 10.56 -12.66 7.90
N ALA A 140 11.04 -12.36 9.13
CA ALA A 140 12.18 -11.47 9.35
C ALA A 140 13.54 -12.02 8.90
N ARG A 141 13.63 -13.31 8.58
CA ARG A 141 14.84 -13.98 8.06
C ARG A 141 14.81 -14.24 6.56
N ARG A 142 13.93 -13.57 5.82
CA ARG A 142 13.99 -13.62 4.37
C ARG A 142 15.32 -13.05 3.89
N ASP A 143 16.01 -13.79 3.05
CA ASP A 143 17.32 -13.38 2.49
C ASP A 143 17.22 -12.11 1.63
N ASP A 144 16.01 -11.78 1.16
CA ASP A 144 15.71 -10.60 0.35
C ASP A 144 15.42 -9.35 1.18
N GLN A 145 15.13 -9.47 2.49
CA GLN A 145 14.84 -8.34 3.35
C GLN A 145 16.14 -7.62 3.78
N ILE A 146 16.34 -6.40 3.29
CA ILE A 146 17.53 -5.59 3.61
C ILE A 146 17.30 -4.53 4.66
N ARG A 147 16.04 -4.13 4.90
CA ARG A 147 15.65 -3.20 5.96
C ARG A 147 14.24 -3.48 6.43
N LEU A 148 14.06 -3.57 7.73
CA LEU A 148 12.77 -3.53 8.40
C LEU A 148 12.79 -2.40 9.41
N ALA A 149 11.83 -1.48 9.34
CA ALA A 149 11.73 -0.35 10.24
C ALA A 149 10.27 0.00 10.48
N ARG A 150 9.99 0.62 11.61
CA ARG A 150 8.63 1.00 12.02
C ARG A 150 8.58 2.47 12.36
N SER A 151 7.51 3.11 11.94
CA SER A 151 7.10 4.45 12.33
C SER A 151 5.72 4.42 13.00
N PHE A 152 5.18 5.59 13.34
CA PHE A 152 3.79 5.72 13.79
C PHE A 152 2.77 5.39 12.70
N PHE A 153 3.19 5.42 11.43
CA PHE A 153 2.33 5.15 10.28
C PHE A 153 2.32 3.67 9.87
N GLY A 154 3.23 2.86 10.41
CA GLY A 154 3.27 1.42 10.19
C GLY A 154 4.67 0.84 10.04
N VAL A 155 4.72 -0.38 9.51
CA VAL A 155 5.97 -1.12 9.28
C VAL A 155 6.37 -1.01 7.83
N LEU A 156 7.57 -0.49 7.58
CA LEU A 156 8.20 -0.37 6.28
C LEU A 156 9.25 -1.46 6.10
N GLU A 157 9.21 -2.12 4.97
CA GLU A 157 10.17 -3.12 4.56
C GLU A 157 10.81 -2.72 3.24
N VAL A 158 12.14 -2.76 3.17
CA VAL A 158 12.86 -2.72 1.90
C VAL A 158 13.39 -4.11 1.64
N SER A 159 12.94 -4.70 0.54
CA SER A 159 13.42 -5.99 0.05
C SER A 159 14.26 -5.82 -1.22
N ARG A 160 15.11 -6.80 -1.47
CA ARG A 160 16.00 -6.81 -2.64
C ARG A 160 16.20 -8.23 -3.15
N ASP A 161 15.65 -8.51 -4.31
CA ASP A 161 15.90 -9.75 -5.03
C ASP A 161 16.99 -9.59 -6.12
N LYS A 162 17.05 -10.50 -7.07
CA LYS A 162 18.01 -10.43 -8.19
C LYS A 162 17.71 -9.29 -9.16
N SER A 163 16.46 -8.90 -9.32
CA SER A 163 15.95 -7.98 -10.35
C SER A 163 15.61 -6.61 -9.80
N TYR A 164 15.08 -6.54 -8.56
CA TYR A 164 14.47 -5.32 -8.02
C TYR A 164 14.90 -5.02 -6.59
N THR A 165 14.82 -3.74 -6.24
CA THR A 165 14.70 -3.24 -4.87
C THR A 165 13.27 -2.71 -4.73
N GLU A 166 12.56 -3.11 -3.68
CA GLU A 166 11.16 -2.81 -3.45
C GLU A 166 10.95 -2.17 -2.08
N LEU A 167 10.02 -1.23 -2.01
CA LEU A 167 9.53 -0.65 -0.77
C LEU A 167 8.11 -1.15 -0.51
N HIS A 168 7.92 -1.81 0.61
CA HIS A 168 6.62 -2.27 1.07
C HIS A 168 6.21 -1.55 2.36
N HIS A 169 4.91 -1.26 2.48
CA HIS A 169 4.27 -0.83 3.71
C HIS A 169 3.19 -1.87 4.07
N GLY A 170 3.47 -2.71 5.07
CA GLY A 170 2.69 -3.91 5.29
C GLY A 170 2.78 -4.85 4.08
N THR A 171 1.62 -5.12 3.45
CA THR A 171 1.53 -5.97 2.25
C THR A 171 1.51 -5.19 0.93
N THR A 172 1.50 -3.87 0.98
CA THR A 172 1.34 -2.99 -0.18
C THR A 172 2.68 -2.53 -0.71
N LEU A 173 2.89 -2.69 -2.03
CA LEU A 173 4.07 -2.21 -2.73
C LEU A 173 3.93 -0.69 -2.96
N HIS A 174 4.86 0.10 -2.40
CA HIS A 174 4.93 1.56 -2.54
C HIS A 174 5.98 2.05 -3.52
N GLY A 175 6.62 1.15 -4.23
CA GLY A 175 7.55 1.48 -5.29
C GLY A 175 8.62 0.41 -5.48
N ARG A 176 9.17 0.40 -6.68
CA ARG A 176 10.13 -0.61 -7.14
C ARG A 176 11.16 0.08 -8.03
N GLN A 177 12.40 -0.37 -7.93
CA GLN A 177 13.48 0.09 -8.82
C GLN A 177 14.27 -1.10 -9.36
N SER A 178 14.58 -1.07 -10.66
CA SER A 178 15.42 -2.09 -11.29
C SER A 178 16.85 -2.04 -10.76
N ARG A 179 17.42 -3.20 -10.49
CA ARG A 179 18.83 -3.36 -10.13
C ARG A 179 19.76 -3.38 -11.36
N ASN A 180 19.19 -3.55 -12.55
CA ASN A 180 19.94 -3.41 -13.78
C ASN A 180 20.35 -1.95 -13.99
N PRO A 181 21.66 -1.61 -14.05
CA PRO A 181 22.12 -0.22 -14.20
C PRO A 181 21.55 0.47 -15.44
N ALA A 182 21.33 -0.25 -16.53
CA ALA A 182 20.76 0.31 -17.77
C ALA A 182 19.27 0.69 -17.63
N ARG A 183 18.56 0.06 -16.69
CA ARG A 183 17.11 0.26 -16.44
C ARG A 183 16.82 0.96 -15.12
N ARG A 184 17.85 1.34 -14.37
CA ARG A 184 17.72 1.93 -13.03
C ARG A 184 16.85 3.19 -13.00
N GLY A 185 16.90 4.00 -14.06
CA GLY A 185 16.11 5.22 -14.19
C GLY A 185 14.69 5.00 -14.73
N GLU A 186 14.29 3.76 -15.05
CA GLU A 186 12.94 3.47 -15.52
C GLU A 186 11.95 3.50 -14.36
N PRO A 187 10.84 4.27 -14.46
CA PRO A 187 9.76 4.19 -13.50
C PRO A 187 9.04 2.83 -13.65
N LEU A 188 8.88 2.09 -12.57
CA LEU A 188 8.29 0.75 -12.55
C LEU A 188 7.02 0.72 -11.70
N SER A 189 6.45 -0.51 -11.50
CA SER A 189 5.16 -0.71 -10.85
C SER A 189 4.05 0.00 -11.64
N TYR A 190 3.16 0.70 -10.98
CA TYR A 190 2.06 1.47 -11.61
C TYR A 190 2.48 2.85 -12.16
N TYR A 191 3.79 3.14 -12.17
CA TYR A 191 4.32 4.39 -12.72
C TYR A 191 4.98 4.23 -14.08
N THR A 192 4.88 3.09 -14.75
CA THR A 192 5.58 2.84 -16.03
C THR A 192 5.21 3.86 -17.11
N ARG A 193 6.13 4.07 -18.06
CA ARG A 193 5.95 5.04 -19.16
C ARG A 193 4.77 4.70 -20.05
N GLU A 194 4.50 3.41 -20.26
CA GLU A 194 3.38 2.90 -21.04
C GLU A 194 2.06 2.92 -20.26
N GLY A 195 2.14 3.02 -18.94
CA GLY A 195 0.98 3.08 -18.05
C GLY A 195 0.26 4.44 -18.11
N PRO A 196 -0.89 4.56 -17.42
CA PRO A 196 -1.70 5.78 -17.45
C PRO A 196 -0.94 7.03 -17.05
N ILE A 197 -0.20 6.99 -15.92
CA ILE A 197 0.56 8.14 -15.43
C ILE A 197 1.73 8.50 -16.36
N GLY A 198 2.39 7.50 -16.96
CA GLY A 198 3.48 7.75 -17.92
C GLY A 198 2.98 8.44 -19.18
N ARG A 199 1.84 8.03 -19.71
CA ARG A 199 1.18 8.70 -20.84
C ARG A 199 0.81 10.14 -20.50
N LEU A 200 0.35 10.40 -19.26
CA LEU A 200 0.08 11.75 -18.80
C LEU A 200 1.33 12.62 -18.84
N PHE A 201 2.46 12.15 -18.29
CA PHE A 201 3.71 12.90 -18.36
C PHE A 201 4.17 13.13 -19.80
N ALA A 202 4.03 12.13 -20.70
CA ALA A 202 4.33 12.30 -22.11
C ALA A 202 3.44 13.35 -22.79
N GLU A 203 2.18 13.50 -22.39
CA GLU A 203 1.30 14.56 -22.87
C GLU A 203 1.72 15.94 -22.36
N LEU A 204 2.13 16.03 -21.08
CA LEU A 204 2.64 17.27 -20.49
C LEU A 204 3.98 17.69 -21.12
N ASP A 205 4.84 16.73 -21.46
CA ASP A 205 6.11 16.98 -22.14
C ASP A 205 5.93 17.66 -23.50
N ARG A 206 4.85 17.36 -24.23
CA ARG A 206 4.53 18.00 -25.51
C ARG A 206 4.20 19.49 -25.38
N ARG A 207 3.83 19.94 -24.18
CA ARG A 207 3.55 21.37 -23.93
C ARG A 207 4.80 22.23 -23.84
N SER A 208 5.99 21.61 -23.86
CA SER A 208 7.31 22.29 -23.87
C SER A 208 7.51 23.32 -22.76
N ILE A 209 6.82 23.17 -21.64
CA ILE A 209 6.95 24.03 -20.47
C ILE A 209 7.78 23.32 -19.39
N THR A 210 8.49 24.09 -18.58
CA THR A 210 9.07 23.59 -17.34
C THR A 210 7.96 23.36 -16.31
N LEU A 211 7.87 22.13 -15.81
CA LEU A 211 6.78 21.75 -14.90
C LEU A 211 7.14 22.04 -13.44
N ARG A 212 6.18 22.61 -12.74
CA ARG A 212 6.18 22.69 -11.28
C ARG A 212 5.16 21.69 -10.74
N THR A 213 5.64 20.61 -10.17
CA THR A 213 4.81 19.49 -9.72
C THR A 213 4.80 19.40 -8.19
N ALA A 214 3.63 19.29 -7.59
CA ALA A 214 3.46 18.83 -6.21
C ALA A 214 3.09 17.35 -6.23
N VAL A 215 3.76 16.54 -5.42
CA VAL A 215 3.45 15.12 -5.24
C VAL A 215 3.11 14.89 -3.78
N ILE A 216 1.88 14.47 -3.51
CA ILE A 216 1.39 14.10 -2.18
C ILE A 216 1.58 12.59 -2.02
N GLY A 217 2.51 12.21 -1.16
CA GLY A 217 3.08 10.88 -1.06
C GLY A 217 4.41 10.77 -1.81
N LEU A 218 5.37 10.06 -1.24
CA LEU A 218 6.70 9.89 -1.82
C LEU A 218 6.95 8.46 -2.31
N GLY A 219 6.56 7.47 -1.51
CA GLY A 219 6.91 6.08 -1.78
C GLY A 219 8.42 5.89 -1.97
N ALA A 220 8.82 5.18 -3.02
CA ALA A 220 10.23 5.04 -3.40
C ALA A 220 10.81 6.26 -4.16
N GLY A 221 10.03 7.32 -4.33
CA GLY A 221 10.42 8.50 -5.12
C GLY A 221 10.29 8.30 -6.64
N THR A 222 9.53 7.32 -7.09
CA THR A 222 9.48 6.89 -8.50
C THR A 222 9.04 8.00 -9.45
N LEU A 223 8.13 8.89 -9.02
CA LEU A 223 7.68 10.02 -9.86
C LEU A 223 8.81 11.01 -10.20
N ALA A 224 9.91 11.03 -9.44
CA ALA A 224 11.08 11.81 -9.79
C ALA A 224 11.76 11.34 -11.10
N ALA A 225 11.49 10.11 -11.55
CA ALA A 225 12.01 9.61 -12.83
C ALA A 225 11.49 10.40 -14.05
N TYR A 226 10.35 11.08 -13.90
CA TYR A 226 9.76 11.91 -14.95
C TYR A 226 10.32 13.34 -15.03
N ALA A 227 11.06 13.77 -13.99
CA ALA A 227 11.60 15.12 -13.96
C ALA A 227 12.65 15.34 -15.04
N ARG A 228 12.49 16.42 -15.80
CA ARG A 228 13.44 16.91 -16.81
C ARG A 228 14.37 17.98 -16.22
N PRO A 229 15.47 18.30 -16.87
CA PRO A 229 16.27 19.44 -16.48
C PRO A 229 15.43 20.73 -16.42
N GLY A 230 15.52 21.45 -15.31
CA GLY A 230 14.74 22.67 -15.06
C GLY A 230 13.37 22.43 -14.39
N ASP A 231 12.80 21.25 -14.43
CA ASP A 231 11.55 20.96 -13.71
C ASP A 231 11.74 21.07 -12.19
N ALA A 232 10.67 21.43 -11.48
CA ALA A 232 10.65 21.51 -10.03
C ALA A 232 9.60 20.55 -9.46
N ILE A 233 10.00 19.65 -8.55
CA ILE A 233 9.10 18.76 -7.84
C ILE A 233 9.18 19.04 -6.35
N THR A 234 8.01 19.25 -5.72
CA THR A 234 7.86 19.30 -4.27
C THR A 234 7.13 18.06 -3.81
N PHE A 235 7.78 17.21 -3.03
CA PHE A 235 7.16 16.06 -2.39
C PHE A 235 6.63 16.45 -1.02
N TYR A 236 5.41 16.02 -0.73
CA TYR A 236 4.75 16.13 0.58
C TYR A 236 4.65 14.73 1.17
N GLU A 237 5.38 14.44 2.23
CA GLU A 237 5.44 13.12 2.85
C GLU A 237 5.24 13.22 4.36
N ILE A 238 4.33 12.43 4.89
CA ILE A 238 4.00 12.45 6.32
C ILE A 238 5.00 11.66 7.15
N ASP A 239 5.56 10.58 6.59
CA ASP A 239 6.45 9.68 7.30
C ASP A 239 7.93 10.01 7.04
N PRO A 240 8.67 10.54 8.04
CA PRO A 240 10.10 10.80 7.90
C PRO A 240 10.90 9.54 7.54
N LEU A 241 10.41 8.35 7.90
CA LEU A 241 11.08 7.09 7.57
C LEU A 241 10.97 6.76 6.07
N VAL A 242 9.82 7.03 5.43
CA VAL A 242 9.66 6.91 3.98
C VAL A 242 10.63 7.85 3.26
N ARG A 243 10.72 9.13 3.70
CA ARG A 243 11.70 10.08 3.18
C ARG A 243 13.13 9.53 3.30
N ASP A 244 13.53 9.06 4.48
CA ASP A 244 14.89 8.58 4.73
C ASP A 244 15.23 7.37 3.85
N ILE A 245 14.26 6.50 3.58
CA ILE A 245 14.42 5.35 2.67
C ILE A 245 14.54 5.81 1.22
N ALA A 246 13.66 6.68 0.74
CA ALA A 246 13.62 7.12 -0.65
C ALA A 246 14.85 7.98 -1.04
N PHE A 247 15.41 8.72 -0.09
CA PHE A 247 16.61 9.54 -0.30
C PHE A 247 17.92 8.77 -0.08
N ASP A 248 17.88 7.58 0.49
CA ASP A 248 19.08 6.78 0.70
C ASP A 248 19.44 6.00 -0.57
N ARG A 249 20.50 6.42 -1.24
CA ARG A 249 20.98 5.81 -2.48
C ARG A 249 21.37 4.33 -2.40
N ARG A 250 21.48 3.81 -1.18
CA ARG A 250 21.65 2.35 -0.96
C ARG A 250 20.41 1.56 -1.34
N TYR A 251 19.24 2.20 -1.31
CA TYR A 251 17.95 1.60 -1.62
C TYR A 251 17.40 2.07 -2.94
N PHE A 252 17.19 3.39 -3.10
CA PHE A 252 16.60 4.00 -4.28
C PHE A 252 17.42 5.18 -4.78
N THR A 253 17.40 5.42 -6.09
CA THR A 253 18.16 6.51 -6.70
C THR A 253 17.30 7.49 -7.49
N TYR A 254 15.99 7.27 -7.61
CA TYR A 254 15.10 8.11 -8.41
C TYR A 254 15.26 9.60 -8.10
N VAL A 255 15.21 9.96 -6.81
CA VAL A 255 15.32 11.35 -6.34
C VAL A 255 16.71 11.92 -6.64
N SER A 256 17.77 11.19 -6.29
CA SER A 256 19.14 11.65 -6.53
C SER A 256 19.49 11.73 -8.02
N ASP A 257 18.98 10.81 -8.84
CA ASP A 257 19.21 10.81 -10.27
C ASP A 257 18.46 11.96 -10.96
N ALA A 258 17.25 12.31 -10.49
CA ALA A 258 16.52 13.50 -10.97
C ALA A 258 17.26 14.79 -10.66
N ALA A 259 17.78 14.95 -9.43
CA ALA A 259 18.61 16.09 -9.05
C ALA A 259 19.87 16.18 -9.91
N ALA A 260 20.53 15.05 -10.15
CA ALA A 260 21.73 15.00 -11.02
C ALA A 260 21.43 15.36 -12.48
N ARG A 261 20.19 15.15 -12.95
CA ARG A 261 19.75 15.60 -14.29
C ARG A 261 19.41 17.10 -14.35
N GLY A 262 19.42 17.81 -13.22
CA GLY A 262 19.14 19.25 -13.17
C GLY A 262 17.70 19.59 -12.78
N ALA A 263 16.94 18.66 -12.23
CA ALA A 263 15.65 18.95 -11.63
C ALA A 263 15.81 19.56 -10.22
N SER A 264 14.96 20.51 -9.86
CA SER A 264 14.89 21.07 -8.51
C SER A 264 13.93 20.23 -7.66
N LEU A 265 14.44 19.64 -6.57
CA LEU A 265 13.64 18.79 -5.69
C LEU A 265 13.52 19.40 -4.30
N ARG A 266 12.29 19.49 -3.80
CA ARG A 266 11.98 19.95 -2.44
C ARG A 266 11.21 18.88 -1.70
N MET A 267 11.46 18.78 -0.39
CA MET A 267 10.74 17.90 0.52
C MET A 267 10.07 18.72 1.61
N GLU A 268 8.76 18.57 1.74
CA GLU A 268 7.91 19.12 2.80
C GLU A 268 7.42 17.97 3.68
N LEU A 269 8.01 17.82 4.88
CA LEU A 269 7.60 16.80 5.83
C LEU A 269 6.35 17.23 6.60
N GLY A 270 5.41 16.31 6.74
CA GLY A 270 4.18 16.47 7.49
C GLY A 270 2.94 16.15 6.66
N ASP A 271 1.77 16.31 7.26
CA ASP A 271 0.51 16.16 6.57
C ASP A 271 0.43 17.12 5.37
N ALA A 272 0.15 16.56 4.19
CA ALA A 272 0.21 17.29 2.92
C ALA A 272 -0.77 18.46 2.87
N ARG A 273 -1.98 18.29 3.42
CA ARG A 273 -3.00 19.31 3.44
C ARG A 273 -2.61 20.49 4.34
N ILE A 274 -2.09 20.19 5.53
CA ILE A 274 -1.57 21.20 6.47
C ILE A 274 -0.39 21.93 5.85
N ARG A 275 0.53 21.20 5.20
CA ARG A 275 1.70 21.80 4.55
C ARG A 275 1.33 22.65 3.36
N LEU A 276 0.39 22.23 2.50
CA LEU A 276 -0.10 23.03 1.37
C LEU A 276 -0.79 24.31 1.84
N GLU A 277 -1.59 24.26 2.92
CA GLU A 277 -2.17 25.46 3.52
C GLU A 277 -1.11 26.42 4.06
N ALA A 278 -0.06 25.90 4.69
CA ALA A 278 1.08 26.71 5.14
C ALA A 278 1.79 27.34 3.95
N VAL A 279 2.10 26.59 2.90
CA VAL A 279 2.69 27.09 1.67
C VAL A 279 1.84 28.18 1.03
N ARG A 280 0.53 28.00 0.96
CA ARG A 280 -0.39 29.01 0.42
C ARG A 280 -0.32 30.34 1.19
N LYS A 281 -0.16 30.28 2.52
CA LYS A 281 -0.08 31.48 3.39
C LYS A 281 1.33 32.12 3.35
N GLU A 282 2.37 31.30 3.45
CA GLU A 282 3.77 31.74 3.55
C GLU A 282 4.36 32.16 2.21
N ARG A 283 3.91 31.52 1.12
CA ARG A 283 4.39 31.70 -0.25
C ARG A 283 3.23 31.91 -1.22
N PRO A 284 2.47 33.01 -1.12
CA PRO A 284 1.19 33.19 -1.83
C PRO A 284 1.29 33.17 -3.36
N GLY A 285 2.50 33.32 -3.93
CA GLY A 285 2.75 33.20 -5.37
C GLY A 285 3.14 31.79 -5.82
N GLU A 286 3.32 30.85 -4.91
CA GLU A 286 3.68 29.47 -5.28
C GLU A 286 2.47 28.74 -5.83
N ARG A 287 2.60 28.24 -7.06
CA ARG A 287 1.57 27.47 -7.77
C ARG A 287 2.23 26.32 -8.50
N TYR A 288 1.42 25.29 -8.80
CA TYR A 288 1.82 24.08 -9.48
C TYR A 288 1.09 23.94 -10.82
N ASP A 289 1.75 23.33 -11.79
CA ASP A 289 1.13 22.93 -13.06
C ASP A 289 0.49 21.56 -12.96
N LEU A 290 0.99 20.76 -12.02
CA LEU A 290 0.52 19.42 -11.74
C LEU A 290 0.54 19.16 -10.24
N ILE A 291 -0.58 18.67 -9.70
CA ILE A 291 -0.64 18.06 -8.36
C ILE A 291 -0.99 16.60 -8.51
N VAL A 292 -0.14 15.71 -7.98
CA VAL A 292 -0.38 14.26 -7.96
C VAL A 292 -0.67 13.84 -6.52
N VAL A 293 -1.83 13.25 -6.29
CA VAL A 293 -2.22 12.66 -4.98
C VAL A 293 -2.05 11.17 -5.06
N ASP A 294 -1.03 10.67 -4.40
CA ASP A 294 -0.65 9.25 -4.35
C ASP A 294 -0.22 8.86 -2.92
N ALA A 295 -1.05 9.25 -1.95
CA ALA A 295 -0.83 9.00 -0.54
C ALA A 295 -1.67 7.82 -0.07
N PHE A 296 -0.99 6.71 0.19
CA PHE A 296 -1.59 5.50 0.75
C PHE A 296 -0.87 5.11 2.04
N SER A 297 -1.62 4.70 3.05
CA SER A 297 -1.09 4.05 4.24
C SER A 297 -1.55 2.60 4.21
N SER A 298 -0.65 1.68 3.79
CA SER A 298 -1.07 0.34 3.37
C SER A 298 -2.15 0.45 2.26
N ASP A 299 -3.27 -0.27 2.37
CA ASP A 299 -4.37 -0.19 1.38
C ASP A 299 -5.40 0.92 1.69
N ALA A 300 -5.14 1.80 2.67
CA ALA A 300 -6.06 2.86 3.08
C ALA A 300 -5.65 4.23 2.50
N ILE A 301 -6.62 4.94 1.90
CA ILE A 301 -6.45 6.34 1.51
C ILE A 301 -6.84 7.22 2.69
N PRO A 302 -6.03 8.22 3.06
CA PRO A 302 -6.41 9.21 4.05
C PRO A 302 -7.61 10.03 3.55
N VAL A 303 -8.78 9.81 4.15
CA VAL A 303 -10.06 10.39 3.69
C VAL A 303 -9.99 11.92 3.56
N HIS A 304 -9.30 12.60 4.49
CA HIS A 304 -9.16 14.06 4.49
C HIS A 304 -8.42 14.62 3.26
N LEU A 305 -7.78 13.76 2.46
CA LEU A 305 -7.19 14.14 1.17
C LEU A 305 -8.18 14.02 -0.01
N LEU A 306 -9.37 13.43 0.23
CA LEU A 306 -10.42 13.21 -0.76
C LEU A 306 -11.74 13.86 -0.31
N THR A 307 -11.67 15.09 0.18
CA THR A 307 -12.83 15.90 0.59
C THR A 307 -12.97 17.12 -0.31
N ARG A 308 -14.16 17.74 -0.30
CA ARG A 308 -14.43 19.00 -0.98
C ARG A 308 -13.41 20.08 -0.62
N GLU A 309 -13.09 20.19 0.67
CA GLU A 309 -12.17 21.18 1.21
C GLU A 309 -10.74 20.94 0.72
N ALA A 310 -10.32 19.68 0.66
CA ALA A 310 -9.03 19.30 0.08
C ALA A 310 -8.96 19.62 -1.41
N LEU A 311 -10.03 19.31 -2.15
CA LEU A 311 -10.11 19.59 -3.59
C LEU A 311 -10.00 21.11 -3.87
N HIS A 312 -10.71 21.93 -3.12
CA HIS A 312 -10.59 23.39 -3.24
C HIS A 312 -9.17 23.88 -2.98
N LEU A 313 -8.51 23.36 -1.92
CA LEU A 313 -7.12 23.72 -1.64
C LEU A 313 -6.18 23.32 -2.80
N TYR A 314 -6.34 22.13 -3.37
CA TYR A 314 -5.51 21.70 -4.51
C TYR A 314 -5.70 22.64 -5.70
N PHE A 315 -6.93 22.96 -6.03
CA PHE A 315 -7.21 23.88 -7.14
C PHE A 315 -6.74 25.32 -6.85
N ASP A 316 -6.80 25.78 -5.59
CA ASP A 316 -6.19 27.08 -5.20
C ASP A 316 -4.68 27.12 -5.41
N MET A 317 -4.01 25.94 -5.31
CA MET A 317 -2.56 25.80 -5.50
C MET A 317 -2.17 25.50 -6.94
N LEU A 318 -3.12 25.26 -7.85
CA LEU A 318 -2.86 25.02 -9.26
C LEU A 318 -2.84 26.31 -10.07
N ASN A 319 -1.94 26.36 -11.05
CA ASN A 319 -1.94 27.36 -12.12
C ASN A 319 -3.22 27.23 -12.98
N VAL A 320 -3.53 28.30 -13.73
CA VAL A 320 -4.56 28.22 -14.77
C VAL A 320 -4.15 27.14 -15.80
N GLY A 321 -5.05 26.18 -16.08
CA GLY A 321 -4.74 25.03 -16.94
C GLY A 321 -3.94 23.92 -16.27
N GLY A 322 -3.65 24.04 -14.97
CA GLY A 322 -3.02 22.96 -14.19
C GLY A 322 -3.96 21.78 -13.98
N LEU A 323 -3.36 20.63 -13.71
CA LEU A 323 -4.05 19.33 -13.54
C LEU A 323 -3.91 18.81 -12.10
N LEU A 324 -5.00 18.28 -11.58
CA LEU A 324 -5.01 17.43 -10.39
C LEU A 324 -5.15 15.98 -10.81
N VAL A 325 -4.26 15.14 -10.31
CA VAL A 325 -4.20 13.71 -10.64
C VAL A 325 -4.27 12.90 -9.34
N LEU A 326 -5.22 11.97 -9.27
CA LEU A 326 -5.43 11.16 -8.08
C LEU A 326 -5.26 9.68 -8.44
N HIS A 327 -4.41 8.97 -7.70
CA HIS A 327 -4.27 7.53 -7.81
C HIS A 327 -5.45 6.86 -7.12
N LEU A 328 -6.22 6.03 -7.84
CA LEU A 328 -7.44 5.41 -7.33
C LEU A 328 -7.34 3.90 -7.17
N SER A 329 -6.24 3.27 -7.63
CA SER A 329 -6.07 1.82 -7.49
C SER A 329 -6.15 1.43 -6.02
N ASN A 330 -7.18 0.68 -5.68
CA ASN A 330 -7.39 0.19 -4.32
C ASN A 330 -7.99 -1.22 -4.38
N ARG A 331 -7.59 -2.06 -3.44
CA ARG A 331 -8.01 -3.47 -3.40
C ARG A 331 -9.42 -3.65 -2.86
N TYR A 332 -9.86 -2.74 -2.00
CA TYR A 332 -11.08 -2.89 -1.19
C TYR A 332 -12.09 -1.78 -1.42
N LEU A 333 -11.69 -0.65 -1.99
CA LEU A 333 -12.52 0.53 -2.13
C LEU A 333 -12.60 0.97 -3.59
N SER A 334 -13.81 1.22 -4.08
CA SER A 334 -14.05 1.92 -5.35
C SER A 334 -14.12 3.41 -5.08
N LEU A 335 -13.06 4.13 -5.41
CA LEU A 335 -12.93 5.57 -5.12
C LEU A 335 -13.35 6.45 -6.28
N GLU A 336 -13.57 5.88 -7.44
CA GLU A 336 -14.01 6.58 -8.65
C GLU A 336 -15.29 7.40 -8.42
N PRO A 337 -16.38 6.84 -7.81
CA PRO A 337 -17.58 7.60 -7.55
C PRO A 337 -17.38 8.77 -6.56
N VAL A 338 -16.42 8.64 -5.63
CA VAL A 338 -16.08 9.71 -4.69
C VAL A 338 -15.50 10.90 -5.44
N VAL A 339 -14.47 10.61 -6.27
CA VAL A 339 -13.80 11.66 -7.05
C VAL A 339 -14.71 12.25 -8.10
N ALA A 340 -15.59 11.45 -8.69
CA ALA A 340 -16.60 11.91 -9.64
C ALA A 340 -17.59 12.89 -9.00
N ASN A 341 -18.15 12.53 -7.82
CA ASN A 341 -19.06 13.43 -7.09
C ASN A 341 -18.37 14.74 -6.66
N LEU A 342 -17.10 14.65 -6.23
CA LEU A 342 -16.31 15.85 -5.90
C LEU A 342 -16.06 16.73 -7.12
N ALA A 343 -15.80 16.13 -8.29
CA ALA A 343 -15.59 16.87 -9.52
C ALA A 343 -16.90 17.55 -10.00
N GLU A 344 -18.03 16.85 -9.91
CA GLU A 344 -19.35 17.41 -10.24
C GLU A 344 -19.73 18.58 -9.30
N ASP A 345 -19.52 18.41 -8.00
CA ASP A 345 -19.79 19.44 -6.98
C ASP A 345 -18.94 20.70 -7.18
N ALA A 346 -17.71 20.56 -7.65
CA ALA A 346 -16.80 21.67 -7.92
C ALA A 346 -16.82 22.15 -9.38
N GLU A 347 -17.76 21.68 -10.21
CA GLU A 347 -17.90 22.03 -11.64
C GLU A 347 -16.60 21.81 -12.44
N LEU A 348 -15.90 20.69 -12.17
CA LEU A 348 -14.64 20.33 -12.80
C LEU A 348 -14.84 19.33 -13.95
N GLU A 349 -13.99 19.42 -14.95
CA GLU A 349 -13.86 18.37 -15.96
C GLU A 349 -12.97 17.24 -15.45
N GLY A 350 -13.42 16.00 -15.60
CA GLY A 350 -12.72 14.83 -15.12
C GLY A 350 -12.61 13.70 -16.12
N ARG A 351 -11.51 12.97 -16.08
CA ARG A 351 -11.31 11.72 -16.82
C ARG A 351 -10.73 10.65 -15.91
N LEU A 352 -11.26 9.44 -16.06
CA LEU A 352 -10.65 8.24 -15.52
C LEU A 352 -9.72 7.67 -16.57
N ILE A 353 -8.47 7.41 -16.24
CA ILE A 353 -7.47 6.77 -17.09
C ILE A 353 -6.95 5.51 -16.41
N TRP A 354 -6.89 4.39 -17.14
CA TRP A 354 -6.51 3.11 -16.54
C TRP A 354 -5.77 2.19 -17.52
N SER A 355 -5.22 1.11 -16.96
CA SER A 355 -4.77 -0.05 -17.71
C SER A 355 -5.42 -1.31 -17.12
N ASP A 356 -6.15 -2.08 -17.93
CA ASP A 356 -6.81 -3.31 -17.49
C ASP A 356 -5.80 -4.40 -17.13
N GLU A 357 -4.72 -4.46 -17.91
CA GLU A 357 -3.58 -5.36 -17.67
C GLU A 357 -2.33 -4.55 -17.31
N ALA A 358 -1.37 -5.22 -16.68
CA ALA A 358 -0.06 -4.64 -16.51
C ALA A 358 0.55 -4.30 -17.88
N PRO A 359 1.13 -3.10 -18.08
CA PRO A 359 1.85 -2.79 -19.30
C PRO A 359 2.94 -3.83 -19.58
N PRO A 360 3.36 -4.01 -20.85
CA PRO A 360 4.31 -5.06 -21.24
C PRO A 360 5.72 -4.89 -20.64
N THR A 361 5.97 -3.78 -19.99
CA THR A 361 7.24 -3.52 -19.28
C THR A 361 7.39 -4.46 -18.10
N GLU A 362 8.50 -5.19 -18.04
CA GLU A 362 8.83 -6.06 -16.92
C GLU A 362 8.87 -5.25 -15.61
N GLY A 363 8.14 -5.71 -14.59
CA GLY A 363 7.99 -5.01 -13.32
C GLY A 363 6.86 -3.97 -13.29
N ALA A 364 6.03 -3.91 -14.34
CA ALA A 364 4.82 -3.09 -14.38
C ALA A 364 3.67 -3.68 -13.55
N SER A 365 2.73 -2.82 -13.21
CA SER A 365 1.44 -3.18 -12.60
C SER A 365 0.34 -2.34 -13.24
N SER A 366 -0.88 -2.88 -13.31
CA SER A 366 -2.06 -2.11 -13.70
C SER A 366 -2.35 -1.00 -12.71
N SER A 367 -2.99 0.07 -13.18
CA SER A 367 -3.37 1.19 -12.32
C SER A 367 -4.54 1.99 -12.89
N THR A 368 -5.25 2.66 -11.98
CA THR A 368 -6.37 3.55 -12.28
C THR A 368 -6.11 4.92 -11.66
N TRP A 369 -6.29 5.96 -12.45
CA TRP A 369 -6.07 7.34 -12.05
C TRP A 369 -7.22 8.23 -12.49
N ALA A 370 -7.59 9.20 -11.68
CA ALA A 370 -8.46 10.30 -12.10
C ALA A 370 -7.62 11.53 -12.41
N VAL A 371 -7.97 12.21 -13.50
CA VAL A 371 -7.37 13.50 -13.89
C VAL A 371 -8.48 14.54 -13.90
N LEU A 372 -8.33 15.59 -13.11
CA LEU A 372 -9.27 16.70 -12.97
C LEU A 372 -8.66 18.01 -13.46
N ALA A 373 -9.48 18.85 -14.08
CA ALA A 373 -9.11 20.17 -14.56
C ALA A 373 -10.29 21.12 -14.46
N ARG A 374 -10.01 22.44 -14.46
CA ARG A 374 -11.08 23.45 -14.51
C ARG A 374 -11.80 23.49 -15.87
N THR A 375 -11.11 23.16 -16.92
CA THR A 375 -11.69 23.18 -18.28
C THR A 375 -11.29 21.94 -19.07
N ARG A 376 -12.12 21.62 -20.08
CA ARG A 376 -11.86 20.49 -20.99
C ARG A 376 -10.59 20.67 -21.80
N GLU A 377 -10.26 21.91 -22.16
CA GLU A 377 -9.06 22.25 -22.92
C GLU A 377 -7.79 21.90 -22.13
N ALA A 378 -7.81 22.08 -20.80
CA ALA A 378 -6.69 21.75 -19.94
C ALA A 378 -6.39 20.24 -19.90
N LEU A 379 -7.39 19.38 -20.13
CA LEU A 379 -7.21 17.92 -20.25
C LEU A 379 -6.48 17.52 -21.55
N GLY A 380 -6.42 18.41 -22.55
CA GLY A 380 -5.71 18.15 -23.81
C GLY A 380 -6.27 16.93 -24.56
N ASN A 381 -5.36 16.06 -25.04
CA ASN A 381 -5.73 14.87 -25.80
C ASN A 381 -6.51 13.84 -24.98
N MET A 382 -6.39 13.80 -23.65
CA MET A 382 -7.19 12.93 -22.79
C MET A 382 -8.71 13.13 -22.93
N ALA A 383 -9.13 14.33 -23.33
CA ALA A 383 -10.54 14.66 -23.55
C ALA A 383 -11.06 14.26 -24.94
N ARG A 384 -10.17 13.93 -25.90
CA ARG A 384 -10.49 13.85 -27.33
C ARG A 384 -10.08 12.53 -27.99
N ASP A 385 -9.07 11.85 -27.49
CA ASP A 385 -8.45 10.70 -28.14
C ASP A 385 -8.86 9.38 -27.45
N GLU A 386 -9.56 8.50 -28.18
CA GLU A 386 -9.96 7.17 -27.71
C GLU A 386 -8.78 6.27 -27.31
N LYS A 387 -7.58 6.53 -27.87
CA LYS A 387 -6.36 5.80 -27.51
C LYS A 387 -5.93 5.99 -26.05
N TRP A 388 -6.52 6.96 -25.37
CA TRP A 388 -6.20 7.22 -23.97
C TRP A 388 -6.79 6.20 -23.01
N ASN A 389 -7.70 5.32 -23.44
CA ASN A 389 -8.45 4.50 -22.50
C ASN A 389 -9.02 5.38 -21.38
N ALA A 390 -9.65 6.50 -21.77
CA ALA A 390 -10.12 7.51 -20.84
C ALA A 390 -11.64 7.62 -20.96
N THR A 391 -12.33 7.43 -19.84
CA THR A 391 -13.78 7.68 -19.73
C THR A 391 -14.04 8.96 -18.93
N LYS A 392 -15.22 9.55 -19.16
CA LYS A 392 -15.72 10.60 -18.28
C LYS A 392 -15.97 10.01 -16.90
N LEU A 393 -15.61 10.75 -15.86
CA LEU A 393 -15.99 10.40 -14.50
C LEU A 393 -17.50 10.48 -14.36
N GLU A 394 -18.11 9.45 -13.77
CA GLU A 394 -19.55 9.39 -13.53
C GLU A 394 -19.82 9.35 -12.03
N GLY A 395 -20.54 10.35 -11.53
CA GLY A 395 -20.94 10.48 -10.15
C GLY A 395 -21.94 9.40 -9.73
N ASN A 396 -21.98 9.10 -8.44
CA ASN A 396 -22.95 8.21 -7.84
C ASN A 396 -23.63 8.91 -6.65
N PRO A 397 -24.91 9.33 -6.79
CA PRO A 397 -25.62 10.05 -5.73
C PRO A 397 -25.72 9.26 -4.41
N ARG A 398 -25.64 7.93 -4.46
CA ARG A 398 -25.67 7.10 -3.25
C ARG A 398 -24.40 7.24 -2.40
N VAL A 399 -23.26 7.55 -3.02
CA VAL A 399 -21.99 7.78 -2.32
C VAL A 399 -22.00 9.16 -1.65
N GLY A 400 -22.57 10.17 -2.32
CA GLY A 400 -22.58 11.55 -1.88
C GLY A 400 -21.22 12.25 -2.05
N VAL A 401 -21.18 13.53 -1.69
CA VAL A 401 -19.94 14.32 -1.70
C VAL A 401 -19.27 14.18 -0.33
N TRP A 402 -18.00 13.81 -0.33
CA TRP A 402 -17.22 13.74 0.90
C TRP A 402 -16.74 15.13 1.32
N THR A 403 -16.91 15.42 2.60
CA THR A 403 -16.46 16.66 3.25
C THR A 403 -15.62 16.31 4.47
N ASP A 404 -15.00 17.30 5.10
CA ASP A 404 -14.26 17.09 6.35
C ASP A 404 -15.17 16.58 7.47
N ASP A 405 -16.45 16.94 7.44
CA ASP A 405 -17.44 16.55 8.45
C ASP A 405 -18.20 15.27 8.08
N PHE A 406 -18.18 14.85 6.82
CA PHE A 406 -18.97 13.69 6.37
C PHE A 406 -18.29 12.87 5.29
N HIS A 407 -18.15 11.57 5.54
CA HIS A 407 -17.77 10.55 4.57
C HIS A 407 -18.37 9.20 4.95
N ASN A 408 -18.55 8.31 3.96
CA ASN A 408 -19.10 6.97 4.21
C ASN A 408 -18.33 5.91 3.42
N LEU A 409 -17.35 5.29 4.08
CA LEU A 409 -16.51 4.24 3.51
C LEU A 409 -17.31 2.97 3.13
N LEU A 410 -18.38 2.64 3.85
CA LEU A 410 -19.17 1.44 3.58
C LEU A 410 -19.85 1.47 2.21
N ARG A 411 -20.10 2.67 1.66
CA ARG A 411 -20.75 2.82 0.34
C ARG A 411 -19.80 2.65 -0.85
N VAL A 412 -18.52 2.63 -0.57
CA VAL A 412 -17.47 2.47 -1.59
C VAL A 412 -16.70 1.17 -1.43
N PHE A 413 -17.14 0.29 -0.54
CA PHE A 413 -16.53 -1.04 -0.39
C PHE A 413 -16.82 -1.88 -1.64
N SER A 414 -15.76 -2.43 -2.26
CA SER A 414 -15.86 -3.39 -3.36
C SER A 414 -15.92 -4.81 -2.79
N TRP A 415 -17.08 -5.46 -2.96
CA TRP A 415 -17.36 -6.82 -2.49
C TRP A 415 -16.91 -7.88 -3.51
#